data_18c5f1979703d9eefb604a801841bb56
#
_entry.id   18c5f1979703d9eefb604a801841bb56
#
_cell.length_a   1.000
_cell.length_b   1.000
_cell.length_c   1.000
_cell.angle_alpha   90.00
_cell.angle_beta   90.00
_cell.angle_gamma   90.00
#
_symmetry.space_group_name_H-M   'P 1'
#
loop_
_entity.id
_entity.type
_entity.pdbx_description
1 polymer ?
#
loop_
_entity_poly.entity_id
_entity_poly.type
_entity_poly.pdbx_seq_one_letter_code
_entity_poly.pdbx_strand_id
1 'polypeptide(L)'
;QVKLHGWYVPAAKPRGVVLFFHGNAGNISHRLSLYRKWQSMGLSVYAFDYRGYGKSEGKPDEAGLYEDARAVWKDVTHRLGVKPEQVILAGRSLGAAVAAKLATEVKAAGVVLETPFTNIPDMAACHYPWLPLRWLTKSRFDTKNTVKEIHLPLLVIGASEDRIAPVWMAEDIFSTANALKVKIELSGGHNDFDQISSHAYTAAWQQWISALQHP
;
A
#
# COMPACT_ATOMS: atom_id res chain seq x y z
N GLN A 1 -14.28 17.06 12.03
CA GLN A 1 -13.10 16.23 12.32
C GLN A 1 -13.55 14.77 12.37
N VAL A 2 -12.92 13.88 11.60
CA VAL A 2 -13.24 12.44 11.55
C VAL A 2 -12.28 11.71 12.50
N LYS A 3 -12.81 10.82 13.34
CA LYS A 3 -11.98 9.97 14.20
C LYS A 3 -11.61 8.70 13.44
N LEU A 4 -10.31 8.42 13.39
CA LEU A 4 -9.76 7.20 12.79
C LEU A 4 -9.37 6.21 13.90
N HIS A 5 -9.64 4.94 13.64
CA HIS A 5 -9.23 3.82 14.49
C HIS A 5 -7.98 3.19 13.91
N GLY A 6 -6.99 2.95 14.74
CA GLY A 6 -5.74 2.31 14.30
C GLY A 6 -5.07 1.51 15.41
N TRP A 7 -4.13 0.67 15.03
CA TRP A 7 -3.30 -0.16 15.90
C TRP A 7 -1.83 0.12 15.66
N TYR A 8 -1.09 0.24 16.74
CA TYR A 8 0.36 0.12 16.71
C TYR A 8 0.77 -1.25 17.25
N VAL A 9 1.43 -2.04 16.42
CA VAL A 9 1.85 -3.41 16.73
C VAL A 9 3.38 -3.43 16.73
N PRO A 10 4.03 -3.32 17.91
CA PRO A 10 5.48 -3.20 17.99
C PRO A 10 6.18 -4.52 17.66
N ALA A 11 7.33 -4.45 16.98
CA ALA A 11 8.29 -5.55 16.90
C ALA A 11 9.17 -5.57 18.15
N ALA A 12 9.69 -6.75 18.52
CA ALA A 12 10.57 -6.89 19.70
C ALA A 12 11.86 -6.08 19.58
N LYS A 13 12.42 -6.00 18.37
CA LYS A 13 13.63 -5.20 18.04
C LYS A 13 13.34 -4.44 16.74
N PRO A 14 12.71 -3.26 16.82
CA PRO A 14 12.24 -2.57 15.63
C PRO A 14 13.41 -2.00 14.81
N ARG A 15 13.43 -2.30 13.53
CA ARG A 15 14.32 -1.72 12.50
C ARG A 15 13.63 -0.59 11.72
N GLY A 16 12.32 -0.47 11.85
CA GLY A 16 11.47 0.50 11.18
C GLY A 16 10.00 0.22 11.46
N VAL A 17 9.15 1.04 10.86
CA VAL A 17 7.70 0.95 11.00
C VAL A 17 7.07 0.84 9.62
N VAL A 18 6.24 -0.17 9.39
CA VAL A 18 5.34 -0.23 8.25
C VAL A 18 4.09 0.56 8.57
N LEU A 19 3.86 1.65 7.86
CA LEU A 19 2.56 2.33 7.83
C LEU A 19 1.72 1.67 6.74
N PHE A 20 0.72 0.91 7.18
CA PHE A 20 -0.04 0.03 6.30
C PHE A 20 -1.38 0.62 5.87
N PHE A 21 -1.59 0.66 4.56
CA PHE A 21 -2.78 1.10 3.85
C PHE A 21 -3.50 -0.13 3.29
N HIS A 22 -4.60 -0.54 3.93
CA HIS A 22 -5.31 -1.77 3.53
C HIS A 22 -6.13 -1.60 2.25
N GLY A 23 -6.53 -2.72 1.64
CA GLY A 23 -7.39 -2.76 0.46
C GLY A 23 -8.86 -2.45 0.77
N ASN A 24 -9.68 -2.40 -0.28
CA ASN A 24 -11.10 -1.99 -0.20
C ASN A 24 -11.99 -2.91 0.67
N ALA A 25 -11.60 -4.15 0.96
CA ALA A 25 -12.42 -5.10 1.71
C ALA A 25 -11.95 -5.29 3.15
N GLY A 26 -12.91 -5.41 4.07
CA GLY A 26 -12.66 -5.72 5.47
C GLY A 26 -12.14 -4.54 6.27
N ASN A 27 -11.30 -4.82 7.25
CA ASN A 27 -10.70 -3.85 8.15
C ASN A 27 -9.32 -4.36 8.65
N ILE A 28 -8.65 -3.59 9.49
CA ILE A 28 -7.31 -3.92 9.99
C ILE A 28 -7.23 -5.25 10.75
N SER A 29 -8.31 -5.74 11.39
CA SER A 29 -8.29 -7.01 12.12
C SER A 29 -8.17 -8.24 11.23
N HIS A 30 -8.48 -8.13 9.95
CA HIS A 30 -8.38 -9.23 8.99
C HIS A 30 -6.96 -9.45 8.46
N ARG A 31 -5.96 -8.68 8.90
CA ARG A 31 -4.60 -8.68 8.38
C ARG A 31 -3.53 -9.14 9.38
N LEU A 32 -3.92 -9.81 10.46
CA LEU A 32 -3.02 -10.21 11.55
C LEU A 32 -1.87 -11.12 11.09
N SER A 33 -2.11 -12.01 10.13
CA SER A 33 -1.06 -12.86 9.55
C SER A 33 0.03 -12.05 8.87
N LEU A 34 -0.36 -11.00 8.14
CA LEU A 34 0.54 -10.07 7.47
C LEU A 34 1.37 -9.27 8.48
N TYR A 35 0.75 -8.78 9.56
CA TYR A 35 1.46 -8.05 10.62
C TYR A 35 2.50 -8.93 11.30
N ARG A 36 2.19 -10.21 11.57
CA ARG A 36 3.15 -11.17 12.12
C ARG A 36 4.34 -11.41 11.19
N LYS A 37 4.12 -11.45 9.87
CA LYS A 37 5.20 -11.56 8.89
C LYS A 37 6.14 -10.35 8.99
N TRP A 38 5.62 -9.13 8.99
CA TRP A 38 6.44 -7.94 9.13
C TRP A 38 7.16 -7.87 10.47
N GLN A 39 6.48 -8.24 11.58
CA GLN A 39 7.13 -8.34 12.89
C GLN A 39 8.29 -9.34 12.91
N SER A 40 8.16 -10.49 12.23
CA SER A 40 9.25 -11.48 12.13
C SER A 40 10.46 -10.95 11.35
N MET A 41 10.27 -9.94 10.50
CA MET A 41 11.33 -9.21 9.80
C MET A 41 11.89 -8.02 10.61
N GLY A 42 11.45 -7.83 11.85
CA GLY A 42 11.86 -6.71 12.71
C GLY A 42 11.18 -5.39 12.38
N LEU A 43 10.01 -5.41 11.76
CA LEU A 43 9.24 -4.21 11.47
C LEU A 43 8.04 -4.10 12.42
N SER A 44 7.92 -2.97 13.09
CA SER A 44 6.67 -2.60 13.76
C SER A 44 5.62 -2.23 12.71
N VAL A 45 4.35 -2.35 13.05
CA VAL A 45 3.25 -2.05 12.12
C VAL A 45 2.35 -0.98 12.72
N TYR A 46 2.07 0.06 11.94
CA TYR A 46 0.97 0.97 12.20
C TYR A 46 -0.10 0.71 11.13
N ALA A 47 -1.22 0.15 11.55
CA ALA A 47 -2.37 -0.13 10.69
C ALA A 47 -3.57 0.71 11.15
N PHE A 48 -4.37 1.21 10.23
CA PHE A 48 -5.54 2.00 10.54
C PHE A 48 -6.67 1.70 9.56
N ASP A 49 -7.89 1.92 10.00
CA ASP A 49 -9.07 1.91 9.14
C ASP A 49 -9.30 3.33 8.60
N TYR A 50 -9.49 3.46 7.29
CA TYR A 50 -9.89 4.74 6.70
C TYR A 50 -11.27 5.18 7.19
N ARG A 51 -11.62 6.45 6.98
CA ARG A 51 -12.98 6.92 7.19
C ARG A 51 -14.02 6.00 6.55
N GLY A 52 -15.04 5.63 7.31
CA GLY A 52 -16.10 4.72 6.87
C GLY A 52 -15.74 3.24 6.83
N TYR A 53 -14.51 2.86 7.23
CA TYR A 53 -14.09 1.47 7.39
C TYR A 53 -13.94 1.10 8.87
N GLY A 54 -14.13 -0.19 9.17
CA GLY A 54 -13.91 -0.77 10.49
C GLY A 54 -14.58 0.00 11.61
N LYS A 55 -13.77 0.58 12.52
CA LYS A 55 -14.25 1.39 13.64
C LYS A 55 -14.04 2.91 13.43
N SER A 56 -13.58 3.32 12.27
CA SER A 56 -13.42 4.73 11.91
C SER A 56 -14.75 5.37 11.56
N GLU A 57 -14.90 6.65 11.90
CA GLU A 57 -16.08 7.45 11.56
C GLU A 57 -16.07 7.90 10.09
N GLY A 58 -17.18 8.52 9.64
CA GLY A 58 -17.26 9.20 8.35
C GLY A 58 -17.72 8.32 7.21
N LYS A 59 -17.49 8.81 5.99
CA LYS A 59 -17.80 8.10 4.73
C LYS A 59 -16.59 8.15 3.82
N PRO A 60 -16.27 7.05 3.11
CA PRO A 60 -15.10 6.98 2.27
C PRO A 60 -15.32 7.74 0.96
N ASP A 61 -14.36 8.56 0.58
CA ASP A 61 -14.16 9.13 -0.74
C ASP A 61 -12.65 9.31 -0.99
N GLU A 62 -12.26 9.51 -2.24
CA GLU A 62 -10.86 9.57 -2.62
C GLU A 62 -10.09 10.67 -1.88
N ALA A 63 -10.60 11.87 -1.84
CA ALA A 63 -9.96 13.00 -1.17
C ALA A 63 -9.82 12.73 0.34
N GLY A 64 -10.86 12.19 0.95
CA GLY A 64 -10.88 11.82 2.35
C GLY A 64 -9.85 10.75 2.71
N LEU A 65 -9.70 9.71 1.89
CA LEU A 65 -8.66 8.69 2.13
C LEU A 65 -7.26 9.29 2.09
N TYR A 66 -7.00 10.27 1.22
CA TYR A 66 -5.71 10.98 1.19
C TYR A 66 -5.51 11.86 2.43
N GLU A 67 -6.57 12.51 2.94
CA GLU A 67 -6.51 13.25 4.20
C GLU A 67 -6.24 12.32 5.39
N ASP A 68 -6.87 11.15 5.43
CA ASP A 68 -6.65 10.14 6.46
C ASP A 68 -5.18 9.67 6.43
N ALA A 69 -4.62 9.44 5.24
CA ALA A 69 -3.21 9.08 5.07
C ALA A 69 -2.25 10.15 5.65
N ARG A 70 -2.52 11.44 5.37
CA ARG A 70 -1.73 12.54 5.94
C ARG A 70 -1.87 12.63 7.46
N ALA A 71 -3.07 12.38 7.98
CA ALA A 71 -3.32 12.41 9.42
C ALA A 71 -2.56 11.30 10.14
N VAL A 72 -2.59 10.07 9.64
CA VAL A 72 -1.86 8.95 10.26
C VAL A 72 -0.35 9.07 10.06
N TRP A 73 0.14 9.63 8.96
CA TRP A 73 1.55 9.99 8.80
C TRP A 73 2.02 10.93 9.91
N LYS A 74 1.25 11.99 10.19
CA LYS A 74 1.54 12.91 11.28
C LYS A 74 1.49 12.21 12.64
N ASP A 75 0.55 11.31 12.85
CA ASP A 75 0.44 10.55 14.08
C ASP A 75 1.68 9.66 14.31
N VAL A 76 2.14 8.94 13.30
CA VAL A 76 3.33 8.10 13.36
C VAL A 76 4.60 8.94 13.60
N THR A 77 4.77 10.03 12.88
CA THR A 77 6.02 10.81 12.93
C THR A 77 6.08 11.77 14.10
N HIS A 78 4.96 12.37 14.54
CA HIS A 78 4.96 13.37 15.61
C HIS A 78 4.53 12.77 16.96
N ARG A 79 3.40 12.03 17.02
CA ARG A 79 2.92 11.48 18.31
C ARG A 79 3.72 10.26 18.75
N LEU A 80 4.01 9.33 17.84
CA LEU A 80 4.88 8.17 18.14
C LEU A 80 6.37 8.49 18.06
N GLY A 81 6.76 9.61 17.47
CA GLY A 81 8.14 10.06 17.35
C GLY A 81 9.01 9.21 16.42
N VAL A 82 8.39 8.47 15.48
CA VAL A 82 9.15 7.66 14.52
C VAL A 82 9.78 8.59 13.48
N LYS A 83 11.08 8.45 13.26
CA LYS A 83 11.77 9.23 12.23
C LYS A 83 11.22 8.91 10.84
N PRO A 84 10.98 9.90 9.98
CA PRO A 84 10.48 9.69 8.61
C PRO A 84 11.24 8.61 7.84
N GLU A 85 12.58 8.58 7.95
CA GLU A 85 13.47 7.65 7.27
C GLU A 85 13.38 6.20 7.81
N GLN A 86 12.60 5.98 8.86
CA GLN A 86 12.31 4.66 9.42
C GLN A 86 10.89 4.17 9.08
N VAL A 87 10.09 4.98 8.37
CA VAL A 87 8.73 4.63 7.97
C VAL A 87 8.71 4.10 6.54
N ILE A 88 8.21 2.88 6.36
CA ILE A 88 7.90 2.29 5.06
C ILE A 88 6.40 2.43 4.82
N LEU A 89 6.02 3.07 3.72
CA LEU A 89 4.63 3.15 3.28
C LEU A 89 4.29 1.85 2.54
N ALA A 90 3.35 1.06 3.04
CA ALA A 90 2.95 -0.19 2.38
C ALA A 90 1.45 -0.18 2.09
N GLY A 91 1.08 -0.28 0.82
CA GLY A 91 -0.31 -0.27 0.39
C GLY A 91 -0.69 -1.48 -0.44
N ARG A 92 -1.87 -2.06 -0.17
CA ARG A 92 -2.41 -3.18 -0.94
C ARG A 92 -3.67 -2.75 -1.69
N SER A 93 -3.74 -3.01 -3.01
CA SER A 93 -4.90 -2.72 -3.85
C SER A 93 -5.30 -1.23 -3.76
N LEU A 94 -6.50 -0.89 -3.26
CA LEU A 94 -6.90 0.50 -2.96
C LEU A 94 -5.85 1.24 -2.13
N GLY A 95 -5.31 0.55 -1.11
CA GLY A 95 -4.26 1.10 -0.26
C GLY A 95 -2.97 1.42 -1.01
N ALA A 96 -2.68 0.73 -2.12
CA ALA A 96 -1.52 1.04 -2.96
C ALA A 96 -1.65 2.44 -3.60
N ALA A 97 -2.86 2.80 -4.06
CA ALA A 97 -3.10 4.15 -4.59
C ALA A 97 -2.97 5.23 -3.51
N VAL A 98 -3.46 4.94 -2.29
CA VAL A 98 -3.36 5.87 -1.16
C VAL A 98 -1.90 6.03 -0.70
N ALA A 99 -1.16 4.92 -0.58
CA ALA A 99 0.26 4.94 -0.24
C ALA A 99 1.10 5.67 -1.30
N ALA A 100 0.82 5.43 -2.59
CA ALA A 100 1.48 6.12 -3.69
C ALA A 100 1.27 7.64 -3.61
N LYS A 101 0.02 8.09 -3.34
CA LYS A 101 -0.28 9.52 -3.20
C LYS A 101 0.48 10.13 -2.02
N LEU A 102 0.48 9.49 -0.86
CA LEU A 102 1.25 9.99 0.28
C LEU A 102 2.77 10.02 -0.01
N ALA A 103 3.28 9.02 -0.74
CA ALA A 103 4.71 8.94 -1.10
C ALA A 103 5.20 10.11 -1.97
N THR A 104 4.30 10.82 -2.66
CA THR A 104 4.66 12.07 -3.38
C THR A 104 4.79 13.28 -2.46
N GLU A 105 4.34 13.19 -1.22
CA GLU A 105 4.18 14.32 -0.30
C GLU A 105 5.14 14.27 0.90
N VAL A 106 5.76 13.11 1.17
CA VAL A 106 6.54 12.87 2.39
C VAL A 106 7.91 12.24 2.11
N LYS A 107 8.83 12.40 3.07
CA LYS A 107 10.15 11.75 3.03
C LYS A 107 10.12 10.48 3.90
N ALA A 108 9.64 9.36 3.34
CA ALA A 108 9.67 8.06 3.99
C ALA A 108 10.93 7.26 3.59
N ALA A 109 11.17 6.11 4.24
CA ALA A 109 12.24 5.18 3.86
C ALA A 109 12.05 4.63 2.45
N GLY A 110 10.79 4.38 2.06
CA GLY A 110 10.42 3.88 0.77
C GLY A 110 8.93 3.52 0.72
N VAL A 111 8.47 3.05 -0.42
CA VAL A 111 7.07 2.67 -0.64
C VAL A 111 6.95 1.29 -1.29
N VAL A 112 6.00 0.50 -0.80
CA VAL A 112 5.66 -0.84 -1.32
C VAL A 112 4.23 -0.82 -1.81
N LEU A 113 4.02 -1.15 -3.07
CA LEU A 113 2.72 -1.24 -3.71
C LEU A 113 2.41 -2.71 -4.00
N GLU A 114 1.49 -3.29 -3.26
CA GLU A 114 1.08 -4.69 -3.38
C GLU A 114 -0.22 -4.79 -4.19
N THR A 115 -0.20 -5.63 -5.24
CA THR A 115 -1.33 -5.82 -6.17
C THR A 115 -2.01 -4.50 -6.56
N PRO A 116 -1.20 -3.50 -7.01
CA PRO A 116 -1.73 -2.19 -7.35
C PRO A 116 -2.54 -2.24 -8.65
N PHE A 117 -3.48 -1.30 -8.80
CA PHE A 117 -4.18 -1.05 -10.07
C PHE A 117 -3.78 0.32 -10.64
N THR A 118 -3.85 0.46 -11.97
CA THR A 118 -3.50 1.70 -12.68
C THR A 118 -4.39 2.87 -12.28
N ASN A 119 -5.70 2.67 -12.33
CA ASN A 119 -6.75 3.60 -11.90
C ASN A 119 -8.12 2.88 -11.89
N ILE A 120 -9.13 3.49 -11.27
CA ILE A 120 -10.50 2.93 -11.22
C ILE A 120 -11.14 2.80 -12.62
N PRO A 121 -11.04 3.76 -13.55
CA PRO A 121 -11.54 3.59 -14.89
C PRO A 121 -10.98 2.37 -15.65
N ASP A 122 -9.68 2.09 -15.54
CA ASP A 122 -9.07 0.92 -16.16
C ASP A 122 -9.54 -0.38 -15.51
N MET A 123 -9.64 -0.40 -14.17
CA MET A 123 -10.26 -1.52 -13.44
C MET A 123 -11.69 -1.80 -13.91
N ALA A 124 -12.51 -0.75 -14.03
CA ALA A 124 -13.88 -0.87 -14.50
C ALA A 124 -13.94 -1.41 -15.95
N ALA A 125 -13.04 -0.95 -16.82
CA ALA A 125 -12.95 -1.44 -18.20
C ALA A 125 -12.53 -2.92 -18.29
N CYS A 126 -11.67 -3.40 -17.38
CA CYS A 126 -11.29 -4.82 -17.32
C CYS A 126 -12.47 -5.72 -16.96
N HIS A 127 -13.28 -5.31 -15.99
CA HIS A 127 -14.36 -6.15 -15.46
C HIS A 127 -15.69 -6.00 -16.20
N TYR A 128 -15.90 -4.82 -16.79
CA TYR A 128 -17.15 -4.46 -17.47
C TYR A 128 -16.89 -3.77 -18.82
N PRO A 129 -16.23 -4.45 -19.78
CA PRO A 129 -15.78 -3.83 -21.03
C PRO A 129 -16.91 -3.28 -21.90
N TRP A 130 -18.14 -3.78 -21.71
CA TRP A 130 -19.34 -3.35 -22.44
C TRP A 130 -20.03 -2.11 -21.82
N LEU A 131 -19.61 -1.66 -20.62
CA LEU A 131 -20.20 -0.50 -19.95
C LEU A 131 -19.23 0.69 -20.00
N PRO A 132 -19.69 1.90 -20.33
CA PRO A 132 -18.86 3.10 -20.37
C PRO A 132 -18.54 3.64 -18.95
N LEU A 133 -18.24 2.75 -17.99
CA LEU A 133 -18.01 3.08 -16.58
C LEU A 133 -16.85 4.05 -16.36
N ARG A 134 -15.88 4.08 -17.29
CA ARG A 134 -14.76 5.01 -17.26
C ARG A 134 -15.18 6.50 -17.18
N TRP A 135 -16.38 6.81 -17.63
CA TRP A 135 -16.93 8.17 -17.62
C TRP A 135 -17.82 8.45 -16.39
N LEU A 136 -18.24 7.40 -15.68
CA LEU A 136 -19.20 7.49 -14.57
C LEU A 136 -18.54 7.45 -13.19
N THR A 137 -17.27 7.07 -13.09
CA THR A 137 -16.58 6.98 -11.80
C THR A 137 -16.13 8.36 -11.32
N LYS A 138 -16.61 8.75 -10.13
CA LYS A 138 -16.20 10.00 -9.46
C LYS A 138 -14.77 9.91 -8.90
N SER A 139 -14.42 8.76 -8.35
CA SER A 139 -13.08 8.47 -7.82
C SER A 139 -12.21 7.84 -8.89
N ARG A 140 -10.98 8.32 -9.03
CA ARG A 140 -10.04 7.84 -10.04
C ARG A 140 -8.93 6.99 -9.47
N PHE A 141 -8.37 7.37 -8.31
CA PHE A 141 -7.21 6.72 -7.71
C PHE A 141 -6.13 6.43 -8.77
N ASP A 142 -5.62 7.48 -9.40
CA ASP A 142 -4.73 7.40 -10.56
C ASP A 142 -3.29 7.05 -10.15
N THR A 143 -3.09 5.79 -9.75
CA THR A 143 -1.81 5.28 -9.30
C THR A 143 -0.75 5.40 -10.38
N LYS A 144 -1.10 5.10 -11.65
CA LYS A 144 -0.17 5.13 -12.78
C LYS A 144 0.45 6.51 -13.00
N ASN A 145 -0.33 7.59 -12.93
CA ASN A 145 0.23 8.91 -13.06
C ASN A 145 0.93 9.37 -11.78
N THR A 146 0.41 9.00 -10.61
CA THR A 146 0.99 9.35 -9.31
C THR A 146 2.41 8.80 -9.13
N VAL A 147 2.71 7.58 -9.60
CA VAL A 147 4.05 7.00 -9.40
C VAL A 147 5.16 7.73 -10.17
N LYS A 148 4.84 8.55 -11.16
CA LYS A 148 5.82 9.42 -11.85
C LYS A 148 6.43 10.47 -10.92
N GLU A 149 5.70 10.87 -9.89
CA GLU A 149 6.08 11.90 -8.93
C GLU A 149 6.76 11.33 -7.67
N ILE A 150 6.83 9.99 -7.55
CA ILE A 150 7.50 9.34 -6.43
C ILE A 150 9.01 9.36 -6.66
N HIS A 151 9.73 9.88 -5.66
CA HIS A 151 11.20 9.89 -5.62
C HIS A 151 11.77 8.94 -4.56
N LEU A 152 10.91 8.28 -3.79
CA LEU A 152 11.30 7.27 -2.79
C LEU A 152 11.62 5.94 -3.46
N PRO A 153 12.51 5.11 -2.89
CA PRO A 153 12.69 3.73 -3.33
C PRO A 153 11.34 2.99 -3.37
N LEU A 154 11.06 2.31 -4.49
CA LEU A 154 9.78 1.70 -4.79
C LEU A 154 9.91 0.19 -4.97
N LEU A 155 9.09 -0.58 -4.25
CA LEU A 155 8.85 -1.99 -4.52
C LEU A 155 7.43 -2.18 -5.04
N VAL A 156 7.28 -2.82 -6.19
CA VAL A 156 5.98 -3.22 -6.75
C VAL A 156 5.86 -4.74 -6.70
N ILE A 157 4.81 -5.23 -6.06
CA ILE A 157 4.51 -6.67 -5.96
C ILE A 157 3.23 -6.95 -6.74
N GLY A 158 3.33 -7.72 -7.81
CA GLY A 158 2.21 -8.27 -8.57
C GLY A 158 1.90 -9.70 -8.13
N ALA A 159 0.67 -10.17 -8.41
CA ALA A 159 0.27 -11.55 -8.22
C ALA A 159 -0.14 -12.16 -9.57
N SER A 160 0.46 -13.30 -9.94
CA SER A 160 0.31 -13.89 -11.29
C SER A 160 -1.11 -14.36 -11.62
N GLU A 161 -1.88 -14.71 -10.58
CA GLU A 161 -3.25 -15.20 -10.70
C GLU A 161 -4.29 -14.16 -10.25
N ASP A 162 -3.88 -12.89 -10.21
CA ASP A 162 -4.76 -11.79 -9.80
C ASP A 162 -5.86 -11.54 -10.85
N ARG A 163 -7.08 -11.85 -10.46
CA ARG A 163 -8.28 -11.62 -11.28
C ARG A 163 -9.01 -10.33 -10.96
N ILE A 164 -8.55 -9.58 -9.95
CA ILE A 164 -9.14 -8.30 -9.54
C ILE A 164 -8.34 -7.14 -10.16
N ALA A 165 -7.03 -7.09 -9.89
CA ALA A 165 -6.10 -6.17 -10.53
C ALA A 165 -5.07 -6.99 -11.33
N PRO A 166 -5.35 -7.31 -12.60
CA PRO A 166 -4.48 -8.16 -13.41
C PRO A 166 -3.02 -7.69 -13.37
N VAL A 167 -2.09 -8.64 -13.37
CA VAL A 167 -0.65 -8.39 -13.16
C VAL A 167 -0.05 -7.33 -14.09
N TRP A 168 -0.59 -7.18 -15.31
CA TRP A 168 -0.17 -6.14 -16.25
C TRP A 168 -0.33 -4.71 -15.68
N MET A 169 -1.27 -4.49 -14.75
CA MET A 169 -1.42 -3.18 -14.09
C MET A 169 -0.22 -2.88 -13.19
N ALA A 170 0.30 -3.87 -12.47
CA ALA A 170 1.53 -3.73 -11.70
C ALA A 170 2.75 -3.49 -12.60
N GLU A 171 2.79 -4.14 -13.77
CA GLU A 171 3.83 -3.91 -14.78
C GLU A 171 3.81 -2.50 -15.34
N ASP A 172 2.61 -2.01 -15.67
CA ASP A 172 2.40 -0.67 -16.21
C ASP A 172 2.78 0.42 -15.21
N ILE A 173 2.42 0.23 -13.93
CA ILE A 173 2.84 1.10 -12.83
C ILE A 173 4.37 1.07 -12.67
N PHE A 174 4.96 -0.12 -12.65
CA PHE A 174 6.41 -0.27 -12.54
C PHE A 174 7.15 0.41 -13.70
N SER A 175 6.73 0.17 -14.94
CA SER A 175 7.37 0.79 -16.12
C SER A 175 7.28 2.31 -16.11
N THR A 176 6.16 2.84 -15.60
CA THR A 176 5.85 4.27 -15.56
C THR A 176 6.60 5.03 -14.46
N ALA A 177 6.94 4.38 -13.35
CA ALA A 177 7.61 5.02 -12.21
C ALA A 177 9.03 5.47 -12.56
N ASN A 178 9.44 6.65 -12.07
CA ASN A 178 10.77 7.23 -12.29
C ASN A 178 11.77 6.94 -11.15
N ALA A 179 11.30 6.46 -10.00
CA ALA A 179 12.10 6.16 -8.82
C ALA A 179 13.06 4.98 -9.03
N LEU A 180 14.04 4.84 -8.12
CA LEU A 180 14.77 3.57 -7.95
C LEU A 180 13.75 2.49 -7.57
N LYS A 181 13.60 1.45 -8.40
CA LYS A 181 12.47 0.54 -8.33
C LYS A 181 12.84 -0.93 -8.53
N VAL A 182 12.11 -1.78 -7.82
CA VAL A 182 12.17 -3.24 -7.97
C VAL A 182 10.74 -3.75 -8.20
N LYS A 183 10.57 -4.71 -9.11
CA LYS A 183 9.30 -5.43 -9.30
C LYS A 183 9.50 -6.90 -8.99
N ILE A 184 8.51 -7.47 -8.33
CA ILE A 184 8.45 -8.91 -8.04
C ILE A 184 7.04 -9.38 -8.40
N GLU A 185 6.98 -10.53 -9.05
CA GLU A 185 5.75 -11.25 -9.31
C GLU A 185 5.71 -12.51 -8.46
N LEU A 186 4.61 -12.70 -7.73
CA LEU A 186 4.40 -13.84 -6.85
C LEU A 186 3.23 -14.67 -7.33
N SER A 187 3.31 -16.00 -7.13
CA SER A 187 2.18 -16.88 -7.38
C SER A 187 1.06 -16.62 -6.36
N GLY A 188 -0.18 -16.76 -6.83
CA GLY A 188 -1.40 -16.54 -6.04
C GLY A 188 -2.27 -15.44 -6.61
N GLY A 189 -3.43 -15.25 -5.99
CA GLY A 189 -4.41 -14.25 -6.37
C GLY A 189 -4.25 -12.94 -5.60
N HIS A 190 -5.22 -12.05 -5.79
CA HIS A 190 -5.23 -10.69 -5.24
C HIS A 190 -5.07 -10.60 -3.72
N ASN A 191 -5.60 -11.57 -2.97
CA ASN A 191 -5.67 -11.50 -1.52
C ASN A 191 -4.84 -12.55 -0.79
N ASP A 192 -4.25 -13.52 -1.49
CA ASP A 192 -3.59 -14.69 -0.89
C ASP A 192 -2.14 -14.91 -1.35
N PHE A 193 -1.64 -14.12 -2.32
CA PHE A 193 -0.27 -14.23 -2.86
C PHE A 193 0.80 -14.21 -1.76
N ASP A 194 0.61 -13.45 -0.70
CA ASP A 194 1.53 -13.37 0.43
C ASP A 194 1.50 -14.63 1.32
N GLN A 195 0.44 -15.43 1.24
CA GLN A 195 0.29 -16.70 1.93
C GLN A 195 0.78 -17.86 1.05
N ILE A 196 0.35 -17.92 -0.21
CA ILE A 196 0.74 -18.94 -1.20
C ILE A 196 2.25 -18.86 -1.45
N SER A 197 2.77 -17.68 -1.70
CA SER A 197 4.20 -17.43 -1.93
C SER A 197 4.92 -16.91 -0.68
N SER A 198 4.58 -17.42 0.51
CA SER A 198 5.01 -16.84 1.79
C SER A 198 6.52 -16.67 1.94
N HIS A 199 7.31 -17.65 1.49
CA HIS A 199 8.77 -17.57 1.53
C HIS A 199 9.31 -16.50 0.57
N ALA A 200 8.84 -16.51 -0.69
CA ALA A 200 9.27 -15.54 -1.70
C ALA A 200 8.84 -14.12 -1.32
N TYR A 201 7.65 -13.94 -0.75
CA TYR A 201 7.18 -12.67 -0.22
C TYR A 201 8.12 -12.12 0.86
N THR A 202 8.46 -12.97 1.84
CA THR A 202 9.35 -12.59 2.94
C THR A 202 10.75 -12.25 2.43
N ALA A 203 11.29 -13.07 1.51
CA ALA A 203 12.61 -12.83 0.91
C ALA A 203 12.65 -11.50 0.13
N ALA A 204 11.61 -11.22 -0.66
CA ALA A 204 11.47 -9.97 -1.40
C ALA A 204 11.52 -8.73 -0.49
N TRP A 205 10.73 -8.74 0.59
CA TRP A 205 10.73 -7.68 1.56
C TRP A 205 12.09 -7.52 2.25
N GLN A 206 12.71 -8.61 2.70
CA GLN A 206 14.01 -8.58 3.38
C GLN A 206 15.13 -8.05 2.48
N GLN A 207 15.18 -8.51 1.22
CA GLN A 207 16.15 -8.02 0.24
C GLN A 207 15.98 -6.53 -0.02
N TRP A 208 14.73 -6.08 -0.22
CA TRP A 208 14.45 -4.68 -0.48
C TRP A 208 14.77 -3.78 0.74
N ILE A 209 14.39 -4.19 1.96
CA ILE A 209 14.74 -3.45 3.20
C ILE A 209 16.26 -3.35 3.36
N SER A 210 17.00 -4.43 3.07
CA SER A 210 18.47 -4.42 3.16
C SER A 210 19.09 -3.43 2.19
N ALA A 211 18.52 -3.30 0.97
CA ALA A 211 18.96 -2.32 -0.01
C ALA A 211 18.68 -0.87 0.42
N LEU A 212 17.63 -0.62 1.20
CA LEU A 212 17.35 0.72 1.75
C LEU A 212 18.38 1.18 2.79
N GLN A 213 19.03 0.23 3.48
CA GLN A 213 19.98 0.52 4.57
C GLN A 213 21.41 0.70 4.07
N HIS A 214 21.69 0.31 2.81
CA HIS A 214 23.01 0.39 2.16
C HIS A 214 22.83 0.95 0.75
N PRO A 215 22.46 2.26 0.62
CA PRO A 215 22.24 2.90 -0.67
C PRO A 215 23.53 3.06 -1.48
#